data_3cda6ce2c48a987acdc9396899302ee3
#
_entry.id   3cda6ce2c48a987acdc9396899302ee3
#
_cell.length_a   1.000
_cell.length_b   1.000
_cell.length_c   1.000
_cell.angle_alpha   90.00
_cell.angle_beta   90.00
_cell.angle_gamma   90.00
#
_symmetry.space_group_name_H-M   'P 1'
#
loop_
_entity.id
_entity.type
_entity.pdbx_description
1 polymer ?
#
loop_
_entity_poly.entity_id
_entity_poly.type
_entity_poly.pdbx_seq_one_letter_code
_entity_poly.pdbx_strand_id
1 'polypeptide(L)'
;MRELTDEMVADWTTPRPASGAPDHGLVPGRHVASAADVARHPDGRRAVITWSSPEIDPGLLNPALHVVAPDGTVTDLGPAPADARTPVWWGDRIVYLALTPPHLQGGMAVFDQDHRNLTEGMPACPTDLVQTGGAPVVVVATGLDTEFHLLGEGAFARVTGSHRPDRRAPLTDVPLGHQERLRYRAPDGLDLDGLLVLPVGRTRADGPFPLITLVHGGPYDRWADDFQLSWVPSAQWLAQQGFASFLPNPRGGLGRGHAFAAAVAGRVGQEEWHDIETGIDLLVAHGVADPDRLGISGWSHGGFMAAWAVTRTDRFRAAFVGAGISDWPKQIAHGECGAFEAALGDSAEHSPITFADRITTPLLIVHGAADTNVPVEQAELLHAAVAHSELVVYPGEGHAITQRANKIDLLDRARRFFATLHDLRKPCATPATTPQTGASGRIDTPPVSWQRSDTN
;
A
#
# COMPACT_ATOMS: atom_id res chain seq x y z
N MET A 1 4.46 30.09 12.32
CA MET A 1 4.40 28.63 11.99
C MET A 1 5.03 28.48 10.63
N ARG A 2 5.87 27.48 10.47
CA ARG A 2 6.57 27.18 9.20
C ARG A 2 5.63 26.36 8.30
N GLU A 3 5.60 26.64 7.01
CA GLU A 3 4.83 25.84 6.05
C GLU A 3 5.54 24.53 5.72
N LEU A 4 4.79 23.49 5.39
CA LEU A 4 5.33 22.23 4.87
C LEU A 4 5.68 22.45 3.39
N THR A 5 6.98 22.51 3.08
CA THR A 5 7.45 22.72 1.70
C THR A 5 7.72 21.41 0.99
N ASP A 6 7.78 21.42 -0.36
CA ASP A 6 8.12 20.25 -1.15
C ASP A 6 9.53 19.73 -0.87
N GLU A 7 10.47 20.64 -0.55
CA GLU A 7 11.82 20.24 -0.14
C GLU A 7 11.80 19.43 1.15
N MET A 8 10.98 19.84 2.15
CA MET A 8 10.82 19.09 3.40
C MET A 8 10.20 17.72 3.13
N VAL A 9 9.23 17.63 2.23
CA VAL A 9 8.60 16.36 1.84
C VAL A 9 9.57 15.48 1.05
N ALA A 10 10.34 16.05 0.12
CA ALA A 10 11.35 15.32 -0.66
C ALA A 10 12.49 14.78 0.22
N ASP A 11 12.84 15.51 1.29
CA ASP A 11 13.85 15.10 2.27
C ASP A 11 13.27 14.13 3.33
N TRP A 12 11.95 13.95 3.35
CA TRP A 12 11.29 13.02 4.26
C TRP A 12 11.64 11.58 3.90
N THR A 13 12.35 10.91 4.80
CA THR A 13 12.70 9.51 4.64
C THR A 13 11.86 8.65 5.58
N THR A 14 11.22 7.63 5.02
CA THR A 14 10.73 6.53 5.85
C THR A 14 11.97 5.73 6.31
N PRO A 15 12.23 5.58 7.62
CA PRO A 15 13.33 4.74 8.06
C PRO A 15 13.13 3.34 7.49
N ARG A 16 14.01 2.93 6.57
CA ARG A 16 14.13 1.52 6.19
C ARG A 16 15.18 0.89 7.12
N PRO A 17 15.01 -0.36 7.52
CA PRO A 17 16.09 -1.11 8.13
C PRO A 17 17.33 -0.98 7.24
N ALA A 18 18.50 -0.78 7.85
CA ALA A 18 19.73 -0.69 7.10
C ALA A 18 19.94 -2.01 6.32
N SER A 19 19.76 -1.96 5.01
CA SER A 19 20.13 -3.06 4.13
C SER A 19 21.65 -3.04 4.01
N GLY A 20 22.33 -3.88 4.77
CA GLY A 20 23.73 -4.21 4.51
C GLY A 20 23.83 -4.90 3.13
N ALA A 21 25.02 -4.87 2.51
CA ALA A 21 25.25 -5.67 1.32
C ALA A 21 24.98 -7.15 1.64
N PRO A 22 24.27 -7.89 0.74
CA PRO A 22 24.03 -9.31 0.94
C PRO A 22 25.35 -10.07 1.04
N ASP A 23 25.40 -11.02 1.99
CA ASP A 23 26.60 -11.84 2.26
C ASP A 23 26.66 -12.96 1.19
N HIS A 24 27.18 -12.63 0.00
CA HIS A 24 27.25 -13.54 -1.12
C HIS A 24 28.18 -14.73 -0.83
N GLY A 25 27.75 -15.93 -1.17
CA GLY A 25 28.55 -17.15 -1.07
C GLY A 25 28.46 -17.89 0.27
N LEU A 26 27.57 -17.50 1.18
CA LEU A 26 27.33 -18.24 2.44
C LEU A 26 26.85 -19.67 2.22
N VAL A 27 26.04 -19.88 1.18
CA VAL A 27 25.52 -21.19 0.79
C VAL A 27 25.89 -21.42 -0.68
N PRO A 28 26.73 -22.41 -0.99
CA PRO A 28 27.18 -22.67 -2.36
C PRO A 28 26.02 -22.91 -3.32
N GLY A 29 26.04 -22.22 -4.46
CA GLY A 29 25.02 -22.34 -5.53
C GLY A 29 23.66 -21.72 -5.19
N ARG A 30 23.56 -20.94 -4.10
CA ARG A 30 22.34 -20.24 -3.70
C ARG A 30 22.63 -18.73 -3.54
N HIS A 31 21.58 -17.93 -3.55
CA HIS A 31 21.63 -16.47 -3.47
C HIS A 31 20.97 -15.97 -2.20
N VAL A 32 21.58 -15.02 -1.52
CA VAL A 32 20.98 -14.29 -0.40
C VAL A 32 20.46 -12.97 -0.95
N ALA A 33 19.16 -12.74 -0.87
CA ALA A 33 18.50 -11.59 -1.48
C ALA A 33 18.77 -10.29 -0.68
N SER A 34 18.82 -10.40 0.65
CA SER A 34 18.98 -9.26 1.55
C SER A 34 19.84 -9.62 2.76
N ALA A 35 20.52 -8.64 3.33
CA ALA A 35 21.20 -8.83 4.61
C ALA A 35 20.23 -9.19 5.77
N ALA A 36 18.95 -8.84 5.65
CA ALA A 36 17.91 -9.22 6.59
C ALA A 36 17.60 -10.73 6.56
N ASP A 37 18.02 -11.45 5.50
CA ASP A 37 17.83 -12.89 5.36
C ASP A 37 18.92 -13.72 6.02
N VAL A 38 19.77 -13.06 6.83
CA VAL A 38 20.84 -13.69 7.62
C VAL A 38 20.71 -13.30 9.08
N ALA A 39 20.34 -14.26 9.93
CA ALA A 39 20.32 -14.08 11.39
C ALA A 39 21.52 -14.74 12.04
N ARG A 40 22.22 -14.04 12.95
CA ARG A 40 23.38 -14.53 13.69
C ARG A 40 22.98 -15.04 15.06
N HIS A 41 23.40 -16.26 15.39
CA HIS A 41 23.28 -16.82 16.72
C HIS A 41 24.53 -16.46 17.60
N PRO A 42 24.40 -16.34 18.93
CA PRO A 42 25.51 -15.99 19.79
C PRO A 42 26.71 -16.95 19.73
N ASP A 43 26.50 -18.23 19.38
CA ASP A 43 27.56 -19.22 19.20
C ASP A 43 28.27 -19.14 17.84
N GLY A 44 27.88 -18.19 16.98
CA GLY A 44 28.46 -17.96 15.66
C GLY A 44 27.76 -18.66 14.50
N ARG A 45 26.75 -19.52 14.76
CA ARG A 45 25.90 -20.05 13.70
C ARG A 45 25.10 -18.93 13.03
N ARG A 46 24.71 -19.15 11.78
CA ARG A 46 23.85 -18.23 11.01
C ARG A 46 22.67 -19.00 10.44
N ALA A 47 21.45 -18.49 10.67
CA ALA A 47 20.27 -18.91 9.92
C ALA A 47 20.21 -18.08 8.65
N VAL A 48 20.05 -18.72 7.50
CA VAL A 48 20.11 -18.06 6.19
C VAL A 48 18.94 -18.51 5.34
N ILE A 49 18.14 -17.53 4.89
CA ILE A 49 17.17 -17.74 3.80
C ILE A 49 17.89 -17.47 2.48
N THR A 50 17.76 -18.38 1.55
CA THR A 50 18.40 -18.29 0.24
C THR A 50 17.38 -18.46 -0.87
N TRP A 51 17.69 -17.90 -2.04
CA TRP A 51 16.94 -18.06 -3.27
C TRP A 51 17.65 -19.01 -4.23
N SER A 52 16.89 -19.67 -5.10
CA SER A 52 17.41 -20.54 -6.15
C SER A 52 18.03 -19.76 -7.32
N SER A 53 17.67 -18.50 -7.49
CA SER A 53 18.12 -17.56 -8.54
C SER A 53 18.29 -16.17 -7.98
N PRO A 54 19.16 -15.33 -8.54
CA PRO A 54 19.20 -13.90 -8.23
C PRO A 54 18.00 -13.12 -8.83
N GLU A 55 17.29 -13.71 -9.78
CA GLU A 55 16.06 -13.15 -10.35
C GLU A 55 14.91 -13.27 -9.36
N ILE A 56 14.05 -12.26 -9.31
CA ILE A 56 13.02 -12.13 -8.25
C ILE A 56 12.03 -13.29 -8.33
N ASP A 57 11.38 -13.52 -9.47
CA ASP A 57 10.36 -14.54 -9.58
C ASP A 57 10.87 -15.96 -9.22
N PRO A 58 11.92 -16.51 -9.85
CA PRO A 58 12.42 -17.82 -9.47
C PRO A 58 12.94 -17.87 -8.03
N GLY A 59 13.55 -16.76 -7.55
CA GLY A 59 14.08 -16.64 -6.20
C GLY A 59 13.00 -16.67 -5.13
N LEU A 60 12.01 -15.79 -5.29
CA LEU A 60 10.88 -15.63 -4.37
C LEU A 60 10.02 -16.89 -4.28
N LEU A 61 9.86 -17.62 -5.39
CA LEU A 61 9.04 -18.83 -5.44
C LEU A 61 9.75 -20.07 -4.88
N ASN A 62 11.09 -20.08 -4.83
CA ASN A 62 11.89 -21.23 -4.42
C ASN A 62 12.92 -20.88 -3.34
N PRO A 63 12.51 -20.26 -2.22
CA PRO A 63 13.40 -20.02 -1.10
C PRO A 63 13.69 -21.33 -0.37
N ALA A 64 14.83 -21.35 0.37
CA ALA A 64 15.17 -22.45 1.28
C ALA A 64 15.86 -21.90 2.53
N LEU A 65 15.68 -22.63 3.63
CA LEU A 65 16.27 -22.31 4.94
C LEU A 65 17.52 -23.16 5.17
N HIS A 66 18.60 -22.52 5.62
CA HIS A 66 19.87 -23.17 5.93
C HIS A 66 20.42 -22.71 7.27
N VAL A 67 21.25 -23.55 7.88
CA VAL A 67 22.13 -23.18 8.99
C VAL A 67 23.58 -23.29 8.52
N VAL A 68 24.33 -22.22 8.70
CA VAL A 68 25.77 -22.15 8.42
C VAL A 68 26.52 -22.09 9.74
N ALA A 69 27.33 -23.13 10.01
CA ALA A 69 28.18 -23.22 11.21
C ALA A 69 29.37 -22.23 11.12
N PRO A 70 30.06 -21.94 12.25
CA PRO A 70 31.24 -21.06 12.25
C PRO A 70 32.40 -21.56 11.37
N ASP A 71 32.53 -22.86 11.17
CA ASP A 71 33.54 -23.49 10.29
C ASP A 71 33.13 -23.48 8.79
N GLY A 72 31.95 -22.91 8.45
CA GLY A 72 31.42 -22.85 7.09
C GLY A 72 30.60 -24.07 6.67
N THR A 73 30.43 -25.06 7.55
CA THR A 73 29.55 -26.23 7.26
C THR A 73 28.10 -25.76 7.10
N VAL A 74 27.46 -26.17 6.00
CA VAL A 74 26.07 -25.83 5.68
C VAL A 74 25.16 -27.02 5.97
N THR A 75 24.12 -26.79 6.76
CA THR A 75 23.01 -27.72 6.96
C THR A 75 21.80 -27.18 6.23
N ASP A 76 21.29 -27.94 5.27
CA ASP A 76 20.04 -27.62 4.55
C ASP A 76 18.84 -28.08 5.37
N LEU A 77 17.92 -27.16 5.68
CA LEU A 77 16.67 -27.43 6.41
C LEU A 77 15.47 -27.60 5.44
N GLY A 78 15.70 -27.47 4.15
CA GLY A 78 14.73 -27.71 3.11
C GLY A 78 14.08 -26.45 2.53
N PRO A 79 13.17 -26.68 1.54
CA PRO A 79 12.46 -25.59 0.87
C PRO A 79 11.46 -24.91 1.81
N ALA A 80 11.50 -23.60 1.85
CA ALA A 80 10.56 -22.77 2.60
C ALA A 80 9.37 -22.34 1.70
N PRO A 81 8.22 -21.90 2.28
CA PRO A 81 7.16 -21.28 1.52
C PRO A 81 7.64 -20.04 0.77
N ALA A 82 6.91 -19.67 -0.29
CA ALA A 82 7.27 -18.54 -1.15
C ALA A 82 7.46 -17.23 -0.34
N ASP A 83 8.34 -16.36 -0.83
CA ASP A 83 8.74 -15.10 -0.19
C ASP A 83 9.20 -15.28 1.27
N ALA A 84 9.87 -16.41 1.57
CA ALA A 84 10.49 -16.60 2.88
C ALA A 84 11.59 -15.56 3.09
N ARG A 85 11.61 -14.94 4.28
CA ARG A 85 12.51 -13.82 4.63
C ARG A 85 12.63 -13.62 6.13
N THR A 86 13.58 -12.78 6.53
CA THR A 86 13.75 -12.30 7.90
C THR A 86 13.80 -13.45 8.93
N PRO A 87 14.76 -14.40 8.81
CA PRO A 87 14.94 -15.42 9.81
C PRO A 87 15.39 -14.79 11.13
N VAL A 88 14.94 -15.33 12.27
CA VAL A 88 15.41 -14.93 13.60
C VAL A 88 15.59 -16.17 14.47
N TRP A 89 16.52 -16.09 15.43
CA TRP A 89 16.74 -17.14 16.40
C TRP A 89 15.82 -16.99 17.62
N TRP A 90 15.21 -18.08 18.02
CA TRP A 90 14.45 -18.22 19.26
C TRP A 90 15.05 -19.34 20.12
N GLY A 91 16.02 -19.00 20.94
CA GLY A 91 16.92 -19.99 21.48
C GLY A 91 17.69 -20.71 20.37
N ASP A 92 17.67 -22.03 20.35
CA ASP A 92 18.25 -22.85 19.27
C ASP A 92 17.29 -23.10 18.09
N ARG A 93 16.09 -22.58 18.14
CA ARG A 93 15.11 -22.68 17.05
C ARG A 93 15.18 -21.48 16.12
N ILE A 94 14.77 -21.68 14.87
CA ILE A 94 14.67 -20.61 13.89
C ILE A 94 13.19 -20.39 13.58
N VAL A 95 12.78 -19.12 13.49
CA VAL A 95 11.49 -18.71 12.95
C VAL A 95 11.71 -17.68 11.86
N TYR A 96 10.80 -17.58 10.89
CA TYR A 96 10.92 -16.69 9.75
C TYR A 96 9.53 -16.31 9.20
N LEU A 97 9.48 -15.27 8.39
CA LEU A 97 8.26 -14.88 7.65
C LEU A 97 8.22 -15.53 6.28
N ALA A 98 7.04 -15.93 5.83
CA ALA A 98 6.77 -16.33 4.46
C ALA A 98 5.29 -16.11 4.11
N LEU A 99 4.96 -16.14 2.81
CA LEU A 99 3.57 -16.15 2.35
C LEU A 99 2.83 -17.37 2.87
N THR A 100 1.53 -17.22 3.11
CA THR A 100 0.70 -18.30 3.66
C THR A 100 0.28 -19.27 2.55
N PRO A 101 0.80 -20.52 2.50
CA PRO A 101 0.40 -21.49 1.48
C PRO A 101 -1.11 -21.82 1.55
N PRO A 102 -1.70 -22.32 0.44
CA PRO A 102 -1.08 -22.69 -0.84
C PRO A 102 -0.98 -21.53 -1.84
N HIS A 103 -1.41 -20.34 -1.47
CA HIS A 103 -1.54 -19.22 -2.39
C HIS A 103 -0.27 -18.35 -2.39
N LEU A 104 0.03 -17.73 -3.54
CA LEU A 104 1.02 -16.66 -3.67
C LEU A 104 0.46 -15.30 -3.23
N GLN A 105 -0.85 -15.23 -2.96
CA GLN A 105 -1.56 -14.02 -2.54
C GLN A 105 -1.99 -14.14 -1.09
N GLY A 106 -2.01 -13.00 -0.41
CA GLY A 106 -2.51 -12.88 0.94
C GLY A 106 -1.46 -12.41 1.95
N GLY A 107 -1.80 -12.57 3.23
CA GLY A 107 -0.92 -12.16 4.32
C GLY A 107 0.22 -13.13 4.56
N MET A 108 1.33 -12.61 5.08
CA MET A 108 2.43 -13.44 5.59
C MET A 108 2.04 -14.17 6.87
N ALA A 109 2.76 -15.25 7.15
CA ALA A 109 2.70 -16.00 8.38
C ALA A 109 4.11 -16.16 8.98
N VAL A 110 4.18 -16.48 10.27
CA VAL A 110 5.42 -16.88 10.94
C VAL A 110 5.54 -18.39 10.90
N PHE A 111 6.65 -18.89 10.38
CA PHE A 111 6.97 -20.32 10.30
C PHE A 111 8.12 -20.67 11.23
N ASP A 112 8.14 -21.89 11.74
CA ASP A 112 9.30 -22.46 12.40
C ASP A 112 10.26 -23.15 11.39
N GLN A 113 11.37 -23.64 11.87
CA GLN A 113 12.38 -24.37 11.06
C GLN A 113 11.88 -25.69 10.47
N ASP A 114 10.77 -26.24 10.98
CA ASP A 114 10.10 -27.44 10.46
C ASP A 114 8.98 -27.04 9.48
N HIS A 115 8.95 -25.77 9.07
CA HIS A 115 7.97 -25.16 8.15
C HIS A 115 6.52 -25.22 8.63
N ARG A 116 6.29 -25.24 9.95
CA ARG A 116 4.94 -25.14 10.54
C ARG A 116 4.54 -23.69 10.69
N ASN A 117 3.32 -23.37 10.26
CA ASN A 117 2.73 -22.04 10.44
C ASN A 117 2.36 -21.84 11.94
N LEU A 118 3.03 -20.94 12.61
CA LEU A 118 2.79 -20.62 14.02
C LEU A 118 1.66 -19.58 14.20
N THR A 119 1.24 -18.92 13.14
CA THR A 119 0.22 -17.87 13.14
C THR A 119 -1.06 -18.28 12.40
N GLU A 120 -1.28 -19.59 12.21
CA GLU A 120 -2.45 -20.11 11.52
C GLU A 120 -3.76 -19.61 12.19
N GLY A 121 -4.69 -19.10 11.36
CA GLY A 121 -5.96 -18.56 11.84
C GLY A 121 -5.90 -17.21 12.55
N MET A 122 -4.73 -16.55 12.60
CA MET A 122 -4.61 -15.21 13.19
C MET A 122 -5.49 -14.20 12.42
N PRO A 123 -6.36 -13.41 13.10
CA PRO A 123 -7.23 -12.41 12.46
C PRO A 123 -6.48 -11.11 12.09
N ALA A 124 -5.16 -11.15 12.06
CA ALA A 124 -4.25 -10.05 11.79
C ALA A 124 -3.09 -10.57 10.92
N CYS A 125 -2.28 -9.67 10.36
CA CYS A 125 -1.21 -10.05 9.46
C CYS A 125 0.16 -9.77 10.08
N PRO A 126 1.01 -10.80 10.33
CA PRO A 126 2.43 -10.59 10.58
C PRO A 126 3.08 -9.81 9.43
N THR A 127 3.88 -8.80 9.76
CA THR A 127 4.54 -7.95 8.76
C THR A 127 6.05 -7.89 8.93
N ASP A 128 6.55 -8.18 10.14
CA ASP A 128 7.98 -8.21 10.42
C ASP A 128 8.30 -9.07 11.65
N LEU A 129 9.56 -9.50 11.76
CA LEU A 129 10.13 -10.22 12.88
C LEU A 129 11.35 -9.50 13.42
N VAL A 130 11.37 -9.27 14.73
CA VAL A 130 12.48 -8.58 15.38
C VAL A 130 13.20 -9.54 16.31
N GLN A 131 14.51 -9.72 16.07
CA GLN A 131 15.40 -10.47 16.96
C GLN A 131 15.55 -9.73 18.28
N THR A 132 15.35 -10.43 19.39
CA THR A 132 15.59 -9.93 20.76
C THR A 132 16.58 -10.84 21.49
N GLY A 133 16.94 -10.50 22.74
CA GLY A 133 17.74 -11.41 23.58
C GLY A 133 16.95 -12.59 24.17
N GLY A 134 15.65 -12.69 23.84
CA GLY A 134 14.73 -13.74 24.31
C GLY A 134 13.79 -14.18 23.19
N ALA A 135 12.49 -14.25 23.49
CA ALA A 135 11.48 -14.56 22.48
C ALA A 135 11.42 -13.47 21.40
N PRO A 136 11.36 -13.82 20.11
CA PRO A 136 11.22 -12.85 19.03
C PRO A 136 9.96 -12.00 19.18
N VAL A 137 10.01 -10.77 18.68
CA VAL A 137 8.86 -9.90 18.56
C VAL A 137 8.30 -9.97 17.15
N VAL A 138 7.04 -10.34 17.03
CA VAL A 138 6.27 -10.29 15.79
C VAL A 138 5.63 -8.93 15.70
N VAL A 139 5.88 -8.20 14.61
CA VAL A 139 5.15 -6.98 14.26
C VAL A 139 3.90 -7.38 13.51
N VAL A 140 2.76 -6.91 13.96
CA VAL A 140 1.46 -7.37 13.46
C VAL A 140 0.62 -6.18 13.00
N ALA A 141 0.12 -6.25 11.78
CA ALA A 141 -0.92 -5.35 11.28
C ALA A 141 -2.31 -5.81 11.77
N THR A 142 -3.03 -4.93 12.47
CA THR A 142 -4.36 -5.19 13.03
C THR A 142 -5.30 -4.02 12.69
N GLY A 143 -6.05 -4.11 11.60
CA GLY A 143 -6.82 -2.98 11.06
C GLY A 143 -5.91 -1.78 10.83
N LEU A 144 -6.26 -0.63 11.42
CA LEU A 144 -5.46 0.59 11.36
C LEU A 144 -4.27 0.60 12.34
N ASP A 145 -4.18 -0.36 13.26
CA ASP A 145 -3.14 -0.40 14.29
C ASP A 145 -1.96 -1.29 13.88
N THR A 146 -0.79 -0.99 14.44
CA THR A 146 0.36 -1.88 14.42
C THR A 146 0.66 -2.32 15.85
N GLU A 147 0.66 -3.63 16.05
CA GLU A 147 0.90 -4.22 17.36
C GLU A 147 2.23 -4.99 17.36
N PHE A 148 2.77 -5.17 18.55
CA PHE A 148 3.99 -5.94 18.80
C PHE A 148 3.66 -7.09 19.73
N HIS A 149 3.99 -8.30 19.34
CA HIS A 149 3.66 -9.51 20.09
C HIS A 149 4.92 -10.33 20.35
N LEU A 150 5.14 -10.77 21.58
CA LEU A 150 6.14 -11.79 21.88
C LEU A 150 5.65 -13.13 21.32
N LEU A 151 6.51 -13.79 20.57
CA LEU A 151 6.27 -15.15 20.11
C LEU A 151 6.36 -16.11 21.31
N GLY A 152 5.29 -16.86 21.56
CA GLY A 152 5.20 -17.86 22.61
C GLY A 152 4.75 -19.21 22.08
N GLU A 153 4.94 -20.28 22.84
CA GLU A 153 4.42 -21.60 22.49
C GLU A 153 2.89 -21.60 22.57
N GLY A 154 2.23 -21.49 21.40
CA GLY A 154 0.77 -21.51 21.30
C GLY A 154 0.05 -20.24 21.74
N ALA A 155 0.77 -19.16 22.04
CA ALA A 155 0.19 -17.87 22.40
C ALA A 155 1.07 -16.70 22.00
N PHE A 156 0.42 -15.62 21.57
CA PHE A 156 1.06 -14.33 21.28
C PHE A 156 0.74 -13.37 22.43
N ALA A 157 1.74 -12.97 23.21
CA ALA A 157 1.56 -11.99 24.26
C ALA A 157 1.82 -10.58 23.68
N ARG A 158 0.80 -9.71 23.66
CA ARG A 158 0.96 -8.31 23.24
C ARG A 158 1.97 -7.60 24.14
N VAL A 159 2.95 -6.95 23.51
CA VAL A 159 3.92 -6.10 24.21
C VAL A 159 3.29 -4.74 24.43
N THR A 160 3.02 -4.39 25.70
CA THR A 160 2.51 -3.06 26.05
C THR A 160 3.69 -2.09 26.23
N GLY A 161 3.54 -0.86 25.71
CA GLY A 161 4.55 0.20 25.90
C GLY A 161 5.64 0.28 24.83
N SER A 162 5.56 -0.51 23.75
CA SER A 162 6.40 -0.29 22.58
C SER A 162 5.86 0.95 21.81
N HIS A 163 6.53 2.07 21.94
CA HIS A 163 6.20 3.26 21.18
C HIS A 163 7.01 3.26 19.88
N ARG A 164 6.33 3.39 18.74
CA ARG A 164 7.01 3.86 17.53
C ARG A 164 7.54 5.26 17.79
N PRO A 165 8.73 5.62 17.28
CA PRO A 165 9.20 7.01 17.34
C PRO A 165 8.14 7.94 16.76
N ASP A 166 7.88 9.06 17.42
CA ASP A 166 6.99 10.09 16.86
C ASP A 166 7.64 10.67 15.60
N ARG A 167 7.15 10.24 14.45
CA ARG A 167 7.62 10.68 13.14
C ARG A 167 7.36 12.16 12.88
N ARG A 168 6.46 12.81 13.66
CA ARG A 168 6.16 14.25 13.58
C ARG A 168 7.22 15.12 14.23
N ALA A 169 8.10 14.56 15.05
CA ALA A 169 9.08 15.33 15.83
C ALA A 169 9.87 16.40 15.02
N PRO A 170 10.25 16.14 13.74
CA PRO A 170 10.89 17.18 12.90
C PRO A 170 9.95 18.29 12.42
N LEU A 171 8.63 18.16 12.62
CA LEU A 171 7.57 19.04 12.09
C LEU A 171 6.73 19.69 13.19
N THR A 172 7.24 19.80 14.41
CA THR A 172 6.49 20.33 15.56
C THR A 172 6.02 21.78 15.39
N ASP A 173 6.66 22.55 14.51
CA ASP A 173 6.30 23.93 14.16
C ASP A 173 5.47 24.06 12.87
N VAL A 174 5.12 22.94 12.23
CA VAL A 174 4.31 22.89 11.01
C VAL A 174 2.88 22.51 11.37
N PRO A 175 1.87 23.32 10.99
CA PRO A 175 0.48 22.94 11.21
C PRO A 175 0.13 21.76 10.30
N LEU A 176 -0.52 20.75 10.85
CA LEU A 176 -0.89 19.53 10.17
C LEU A 176 -2.40 19.39 10.02
N GLY A 177 -2.84 18.67 9.01
CA GLY A 177 -4.23 18.27 8.81
C GLY A 177 -4.69 17.30 9.92
N HIS A 178 -5.91 17.47 10.41
CA HIS A 178 -6.49 16.59 11.41
C HIS A 178 -6.81 15.22 10.77
N GLN A 179 -6.31 14.14 11.37
CA GLN A 179 -6.52 12.77 10.92
C GLN A 179 -7.57 12.10 11.78
N GLU A 180 -8.49 11.38 11.13
CA GLU A 180 -9.58 10.64 11.78
C GLU A 180 -9.66 9.22 11.24
N ARG A 181 -10.00 8.25 12.10
CA ARG A 181 -10.32 6.87 11.69
C ARG A 181 -11.74 6.81 11.14
N LEU A 182 -11.89 6.22 9.96
CA LEU A 182 -13.17 5.99 9.31
C LEU A 182 -13.48 4.49 9.33
N ARG A 183 -14.71 4.15 9.71
CA ARG A 183 -15.26 2.79 9.59
C ARG A 183 -16.52 2.83 8.76
N TYR A 184 -16.64 1.92 7.82
CA TYR A 184 -17.77 1.83 6.91
C TYR A 184 -17.99 0.38 6.48
N ARG A 185 -19.02 0.13 5.72
CA ARG A 185 -19.40 -1.23 5.33
C ARG A 185 -19.59 -1.30 3.83
N ALA A 186 -18.95 -2.29 3.20
CA ALA A 186 -19.13 -2.61 1.79
C ALA A 186 -20.57 -3.07 1.49
N PRO A 187 -21.03 -3.03 0.23
CA PRO A 187 -22.39 -3.45 -0.13
C PRO A 187 -22.69 -4.92 0.21
N ASP A 188 -21.69 -5.78 0.23
CA ASP A 188 -21.79 -7.21 0.62
C ASP A 188 -21.79 -7.43 2.14
N GLY A 189 -21.73 -6.36 2.93
CA GLY A 189 -21.74 -6.39 4.39
C GLY A 189 -20.38 -6.51 5.06
N LEU A 190 -19.28 -6.50 4.29
CA LEU A 190 -17.92 -6.52 4.85
C LEU A 190 -17.63 -5.20 5.57
N ASP A 191 -17.20 -5.29 6.84
CA ASP A 191 -16.74 -4.10 7.56
C ASP A 191 -15.39 -3.66 7.03
N LEU A 192 -15.24 -2.37 6.77
CA LEU A 192 -14.03 -1.74 6.21
C LEU A 192 -13.56 -0.60 7.12
N ASP A 193 -12.30 -0.24 6.96
CA ASP A 193 -11.72 0.93 7.61
C ASP A 193 -10.86 1.75 6.64
N GLY A 194 -10.49 2.94 7.10
CA GLY A 194 -9.63 3.85 6.40
C GLY A 194 -9.35 5.08 7.25
N LEU A 195 -8.67 6.04 6.66
CA LEU A 195 -8.38 7.32 7.31
C LEU A 195 -8.98 8.46 6.50
N LEU A 196 -9.40 9.50 7.21
CA LEU A 196 -9.74 10.81 6.67
C LEU A 196 -8.75 11.83 7.22
N VAL A 197 -8.08 12.56 6.33
CA VAL A 197 -7.24 13.71 6.73
C VAL A 197 -7.89 14.98 6.20
N LEU A 198 -8.20 15.91 7.10
CA LEU A 198 -8.86 17.16 6.76
C LEU A 198 -7.84 18.26 6.44
N PRO A 199 -8.22 19.30 5.66
CA PRO A 199 -7.36 20.44 5.41
C PRO A 199 -6.91 21.10 6.72
N VAL A 200 -5.72 21.69 6.72
CA VAL A 200 -5.13 22.32 7.90
C VAL A 200 -6.08 23.36 8.51
N GLY A 201 -6.33 23.25 9.82
CA GLY A 201 -7.19 24.15 10.57
C GLY A 201 -8.68 24.02 10.27
N ARG A 202 -9.10 22.95 9.57
CA ARG A 202 -10.49 22.68 9.24
C ARG A 202 -11.04 21.47 10.01
N THR A 203 -12.36 21.47 10.15
CA THR A 203 -13.15 20.36 10.70
C THR A 203 -14.13 19.85 9.65
N ARG A 204 -14.78 18.71 9.86
CA ARG A 204 -15.81 18.19 8.94
C ARG A 204 -16.95 19.18 8.69
N ALA A 205 -17.28 20.02 9.68
CA ALA A 205 -18.34 21.02 9.57
C ALA A 205 -18.02 22.17 8.59
N ASP A 206 -16.74 22.32 8.23
CA ASP A 206 -16.28 23.32 7.25
C ASP A 206 -16.39 22.81 5.79
N GLY A 207 -16.83 21.53 5.59
CA GLY A 207 -17.02 20.94 4.28
C GLY A 207 -18.22 21.50 3.49
N PRO A 208 -18.47 21.02 2.27
CA PRO A 208 -17.74 19.97 1.61
C PRO A 208 -16.40 20.45 1.01
N PHE A 209 -15.37 19.59 1.11
CA PHE A 209 -14.03 19.85 0.59
C PHE A 209 -13.79 19.19 -0.77
N PRO A 210 -12.89 19.70 -1.61
CA PRO A 210 -12.30 18.88 -2.66
C PRO A 210 -11.59 17.70 -1.99
N LEU A 211 -11.86 16.48 -2.47
CA LEU A 211 -11.37 15.23 -1.91
C LEU A 211 -10.40 14.55 -2.85
N ILE A 212 -9.24 14.15 -2.36
CA ILE A 212 -8.33 13.24 -3.06
C ILE A 212 -8.37 11.88 -2.36
N THR A 213 -8.80 10.84 -3.08
CA THR A 213 -8.68 9.46 -2.59
C THR A 213 -7.28 8.96 -2.86
N LEU A 214 -6.57 8.52 -1.81
CA LEU A 214 -5.21 8.00 -1.87
C LEU A 214 -5.25 6.49 -1.73
N VAL A 215 -4.97 5.75 -2.81
CA VAL A 215 -4.94 4.30 -2.78
C VAL A 215 -3.51 3.81 -2.55
N HIS A 216 -3.32 2.91 -1.57
CA HIS A 216 -2.01 2.33 -1.27
C HIS A 216 -1.53 1.36 -2.34
N GLY A 217 -0.24 1.07 -2.34
CA GLY A 217 0.39 0.05 -3.18
C GLY A 217 0.18 -1.38 -2.67
N GLY A 218 0.91 -2.30 -3.22
CA GLY A 218 0.89 -3.70 -2.81
C GLY A 218 0.34 -4.64 -3.87
N PRO A 219 -0.90 -5.18 -3.78
CA PRO A 219 -2.04 -4.82 -2.92
C PRO A 219 -1.86 -5.07 -1.42
N TYR A 220 -0.88 -5.87 -1.02
CA TYR A 220 -0.63 -6.30 0.36
C TYR A 220 0.10 -5.21 1.17
N ASP A 221 -0.50 -4.02 1.22
CA ASP A 221 -0.14 -2.91 2.10
C ASP A 221 -1.39 -2.42 2.83
N ARG A 222 -1.31 -1.35 3.58
CA ARG A 222 -2.42 -0.68 4.23
C ARG A 222 -2.06 0.73 4.68
N TRP A 223 -3.04 1.56 4.84
CA TRP A 223 -2.91 2.77 5.62
C TRP A 223 -3.05 2.42 7.11
N ALA A 224 -1.97 2.57 7.86
CA ALA A 224 -2.01 2.52 9.32
C ALA A 224 -2.36 3.90 9.87
N ASP A 225 -2.98 3.95 11.08
CA ASP A 225 -3.17 5.21 11.80
C ASP A 225 -1.83 5.73 12.34
N ASP A 226 -1.02 6.20 11.41
CA ASP A 226 0.31 6.76 11.59
C ASP A 226 0.40 8.08 10.83
N PHE A 227 1.49 8.81 10.96
CA PHE A 227 1.70 10.08 10.26
C PHE A 227 1.88 9.86 8.75
N GLN A 228 0.96 10.42 7.96
CA GLN A 228 0.84 10.20 6.51
C GLN A 228 1.58 11.26 5.69
N LEU A 229 2.89 11.14 5.61
CA LEU A 229 3.75 11.96 4.74
C LEU A 229 4.70 11.07 3.93
N SER A 230 4.77 11.30 2.64
CA SER A 230 5.61 10.56 1.69
C SER A 230 6.06 11.47 0.55
N TRP A 231 7.02 11.02 -0.23
CA TRP A 231 7.57 11.70 -1.41
C TRP A 231 6.62 11.73 -2.63
N VAL A 232 5.51 11.01 -2.58
CA VAL A 232 4.37 11.10 -3.52
C VAL A 232 3.29 12.00 -2.93
N PRO A 233 2.27 12.41 -3.70
CA PRO A 233 1.10 13.09 -3.14
C PRO A 233 0.56 12.31 -1.94
N SER A 234 0.66 12.90 -0.76
CA SER A 234 0.34 12.27 0.52
C SER A 234 -0.60 13.14 1.34
N ALA A 235 -1.31 12.53 2.30
CA ALA A 235 -2.43 13.19 2.96
C ALA A 235 -2.04 14.51 3.68
N GLN A 236 -0.93 14.52 4.39
CA GLN A 236 -0.49 15.75 5.10
C GLN A 236 0.00 16.83 4.13
N TRP A 237 0.62 16.45 3.02
CA TRP A 237 1.01 17.39 1.98
C TRP A 237 -0.22 17.99 1.28
N LEU A 238 -1.25 17.19 0.97
CA LEU A 238 -2.51 17.64 0.37
C LEU A 238 -3.32 18.53 1.35
N ALA A 239 -3.30 18.22 2.65
CA ALA A 239 -3.99 19.00 3.67
C ALA A 239 -3.47 20.45 3.73
N GLN A 240 -2.18 20.68 3.48
CA GLN A 240 -1.59 22.03 3.37
C GLN A 240 -2.16 22.82 2.19
N GLN A 241 -2.63 22.12 1.16
CA GLN A 241 -3.14 22.72 -0.07
C GLN A 241 -4.67 22.83 -0.08
N GLY A 242 -5.32 22.55 1.06
CA GLY A 242 -6.76 22.70 1.23
C GLY A 242 -7.59 21.52 0.75
N PHE A 243 -6.99 20.36 0.48
CA PHE A 243 -7.68 19.12 0.16
C PHE A 243 -7.98 18.29 1.40
N ALA A 244 -9.16 17.68 1.45
CA ALA A 244 -9.37 16.51 2.27
C ALA A 244 -8.78 15.27 1.54
N SER A 245 -8.29 14.30 2.31
CA SER A 245 -7.76 13.05 1.76
C SER A 245 -8.47 11.86 2.40
N PHE A 246 -8.95 10.94 1.56
CA PHE A 246 -9.47 9.64 1.98
C PHE A 246 -8.44 8.55 1.67
N LEU A 247 -8.10 7.75 2.67
CA LEU A 247 -7.12 6.67 2.62
C LEU A 247 -7.84 5.36 2.95
N PRO A 248 -8.45 4.69 1.96
CA PRO A 248 -9.18 3.44 2.15
C PRO A 248 -8.25 2.26 2.39
N ASN A 249 -8.70 1.29 3.19
CA ASN A 249 -8.13 -0.06 3.27
C ASN A 249 -9.12 -1.06 2.68
N PRO A 250 -9.15 -1.26 1.36
CA PRO A 250 -10.01 -2.22 0.72
C PRO A 250 -9.57 -3.65 1.02
N ARG A 251 -10.43 -4.63 0.73
CA ARG A 251 -10.03 -6.04 0.70
C ARG A 251 -8.84 -6.22 -0.24
N GLY A 252 -7.99 -7.21 0.04
CA GLY A 252 -6.69 -7.36 -0.61
C GLY A 252 -5.55 -6.75 0.19
N GLY A 253 -5.83 -5.73 1.01
CA GLY A 253 -4.86 -5.12 1.92
C GLY A 253 -4.58 -5.96 3.17
N LEU A 254 -3.61 -5.50 3.98
CA LEU A 254 -3.22 -6.14 5.23
C LEU A 254 -4.07 -5.67 6.42
N GLY A 255 -3.94 -6.39 7.55
CA GLY A 255 -4.48 -6.00 8.85
C GLY A 255 -5.72 -6.74 9.30
N ARG A 256 -6.27 -7.66 8.47
CA ARG A 256 -7.49 -8.42 8.78
C ARG A 256 -7.35 -9.92 8.54
N GLY A 257 -6.12 -10.41 8.60
CA GLY A 257 -5.79 -11.80 8.38
C GLY A 257 -5.66 -12.19 6.92
N HIS A 258 -5.19 -13.43 6.70
CA HIS A 258 -4.86 -13.95 5.38
C HIS A 258 -6.06 -13.94 4.41
N ALA A 259 -7.24 -14.36 4.86
CA ALA A 259 -8.43 -14.46 3.99
C ALA A 259 -8.86 -13.10 3.41
N PHE A 260 -8.74 -12.02 4.19
CA PHE A 260 -9.04 -10.66 3.72
C PHE A 260 -7.99 -10.20 2.69
N ALA A 261 -6.71 -10.46 2.96
CA ALA A 261 -5.64 -10.12 2.04
C ALA A 261 -5.72 -10.94 0.74
N ALA A 262 -6.05 -12.23 0.81
CA ALA A 262 -6.17 -13.10 -0.36
C ALA A 262 -7.47 -12.88 -1.19
N ALA A 263 -8.38 -12.03 -0.74
CA ALA A 263 -9.69 -11.84 -1.39
C ALA A 263 -9.61 -11.28 -2.82
N VAL A 264 -8.47 -10.69 -3.21
CA VAL A 264 -8.23 -10.15 -4.56
C VAL A 264 -7.64 -11.17 -5.54
N ALA A 265 -7.30 -12.38 -5.07
CA ALA A 265 -6.70 -13.41 -5.92
C ALA A 265 -7.61 -13.73 -7.13
N GLY A 266 -7.08 -13.54 -8.35
CA GLY A 266 -7.79 -13.71 -9.61
C GLY A 266 -8.92 -12.71 -9.88
N ARG A 267 -9.05 -11.66 -9.05
CA ARG A 267 -10.18 -10.71 -9.10
C ARG A 267 -9.75 -9.25 -8.89
N VAL A 268 -8.49 -8.95 -9.15
CA VAL A 268 -7.90 -7.62 -8.95
C VAL A 268 -8.75 -6.50 -9.58
N GLY A 269 -8.93 -5.42 -8.84
CA GLY A 269 -9.69 -4.25 -9.28
C GLY A 269 -11.22 -4.38 -9.18
N GLN A 270 -11.78 -5.56 -8.89
CA GLN A 270 -13.24 -5.75 -8.83
C GLN A 270 -13.82 -5.26 -7.50
N GLU A 271 -13.82 -6.10 -6.47
CA GLU A 271 -14.38 -5.75 -5.18
C GLU A 271 -13.58 -4.66 -4.46
N GLU A 272 -12.27 -4.58 -4.69
CA GLU A 272 -11.43 -3.49 -4.18
C GLU A 272 -11.98 -2.12 -4.59
N TRP A 273 -12.39 -1.97 -5.86
CA TRP A 273 -12.95 -0.72 -6.34
C TRP A 273 -14.28 -0.41 -5.61
N HIS A 274 -15.16 -1.39 -5.46
CA HIS A 274 -16.42 -1.20 -4.74
C HIS A 274 -16.22 -0.83 -3.27
N ASP A 275 -15.21 -1.40 -2.62
CA ASP A 275 -14.83 -1.04 -1.26
C ASP A 275 -14.39 0.44 -1.17
N ILE A 276 -13.58 0.89 -2.12
CA ILE A 276 -13.10 2.28 -2.21
C ILE A 276 -14.26 3.23 -2.51
N GLU A 277 -15.05 2.92 -3.54
CA GLU A 277 -16.19 3.73 -3.98
C GLU A 277 -17.19 3.96 -2.86
N THR A 278 -17.50 2.91 -2.09
CA THR A 278 -18.39 3.00 -0.92
C THR A 278 -17.91 4.01 0.11
N GLY A 279 -16.60 4.06 0.38
CA GLY A 279 -16.03 5.04 1.29
C GLY A 279 -16.13 6.47 0.77
N ILE A 280 -15.96 6.67 -0.53
CA ILE A 280 -16.15 7.98 -1.19
C ILE A 280 -17.62 8.41 -1.08
N ASP A 281 -18.56 7.51 -1.38
CA ASP A 281 -20.00 7.78 -1.32
C ASP A 281 -20.42 8.17 0.10
N LEU A 282 -19.88 7.50 1.11
CA LEU A 282 -20.10 7.86 2.50
C LEU A 282 -19.65 9.29 2.81
N LEU A 283 -18.45 9.68 2.39
CA LEU A 283 -17.92 11.02 2.63
C LEU A 283 -18.72 12.11 1.91
N VAL A 284 -19.21 11.83 0.70
CA VAL A 284 -20.14 12.72 -0.04
C VAL A 284 -21.48 12.83 0.69
N ALA A 285 -22.08 11.70 1.08
CA ALA A 285 -23.37 11.68 1.78
C ALA A 285 -23.36 12.43 3.12
N HIS A 286 -22.19 12.43 3.79
CA HIS A 286 -22.00 13.16 5.05
C HIS A 286 -21.57 14.62 4.86
N GLY A 287 -21.48 15.14 3.63
CA GLY A 287 -21.11 16.52 3.33
C GLY A 287 -19.65 16.85 3.63
N VAL A 288 -18.79 15.86 3.74
CA VAL A 288 -17.34 16.03 3.90
C VAL A 288 -16.68 16.28 2.54
N ALA A 289 -17.04 15.48 1.54
CA ALA A 289 -16.51 15.57 0.19
C ALA A 289 -17.49 16.28 -0.76
N ASP A 290 -16.96 17.15 -1.61
CA ASP A 290 -17.71 17.77 -2.69
C ASP A 290 -17.76 16.80 -3.89
N PRO A 291 -18.95 16.33 -4.31
CA PRO A 291 -19.10 15.38 -5.39
C PRO A 291 -18.60 15.90 -6.75
N ASP A 292 -18.52 17.23 -6.93
CA ASP A 292 -18.05 17.85 -8.17
C ASP A 292 -16.52 18.06 -8.18
N ARG A 293 -15.82 17.82 -7.05
CA ARG A 293 -14.38 18.07 -6.86
C ARG A 293 -13.66 16.86 -6.29
N LEU A 294 -13.86 15.68 -6.92
CA LEU A 294 -13.21 14.44 -6.53
C LEU A 294 -11.97 14.20 -7.40
N GLY A 295 -10.88 13.80 -6.75
CA GLY A 295 -9.66 13.30 -7.37
C GLY A 295 -9.29 11.93 -6.80
N ILE A 296 -8.44 11.20 -7.52
CA ILE A 296 -7.87 9.92 -7.09
C ILE A 296 -6.37 9.90 -7.37
N SER A 297 -5.61 9.25 -6.51
CA SER A 297 -4.16 9.16 -6.61
C SER A 297 -3.67 7.85 -6.02
N GLY A 298 -2.62 7.29 -6.61
CA GLY A 298 -1.94 6.14 -6.07
C GLY A 298 -0.63 5.84 -6.78
N TRP A 299 0.17 4.97 -6.18
CA TRP A 299 1.45 4.51 -6.71
C TRP A 299 1.45 2.99 -6.80
N SER A 300 2.08 2.41 -7.84
CA SER A 300 2.16 0.96 -8.03
C SER A 300 0.76 0.35 -8.18
N HIS A 301 0.36 -0.61 -7.36
CA HIS A 301 -1.01 -1.12 -7.32
C HIS A 301 -2.03 0.01 -7.08
N GLY A 302 -1.71 1.00 -6.24
CA GLY A 302 -2.55 2.20 -6.09
C GLY A 302 -2.68 3.03 -7.38
N GLY A 303 -1.62 3.08 -8.20
CA GLY A 303 -1.63 3.68 -9.53
C GLY A 303 -2.51 2.90 -10.52
N PHE A 304 -2.44 1.56 -10.47
CA PHE A 304 -3.39 0.69 -11.17
C PHE A 304 -4.82 1.01 -10.76
N MET A 305 -5.12 1.06 -9.46
CA MET A 305 -6.47 1.35 -8.96
C MET A 305 -6.95 2.75 -9.36
N ALA A 306 -6.08 3.76 -9.42
CA ALA A 306 -6.43 5.09 -9.90
C ALA A 306 -6.81 5.06 -11.39
N ALA A 307 -6.02 4.36 -12.23
CA ALA A 307 -6.34 4.15 -13.64
C ALA A 307 -7.61 3.31 -13.82
N TRP A 308 -7.78 2.25 -13.03
CA TRP A 308 -8.96 1.39 -13.05
C TRP A 308 -10.23 2.15 -12.71
N ALA A 309 -10.24 2.92 -11.62
CA ALA A 309 -11.37 3.70 -11.16
C ALA A 309 -11.94 4.61 -12.26
N VAL A 310 -11.09 5.32 -12.99
CA VAL A 310 -11.52 6.24 -14.04
C VAL A 310 -12.02 5.55 -15.31
N THR A 311 -11.84 4.23 -15.44
CA THR A 311 -12.54 3.42 -16.46
C THR A 311 -13.95 3.00 -16.03
N ARG A 312 -14.28 3.10 -14.72
CA ARG A 312 -15.55 2.63 -14.13
C ARG A 312 -16.53 3.77 -13.86
N THR A 313 -16.02 5.00 -13.70
CA THR A 313 -16.85 6.17 -13.37
C THR A 313 -16.24 7.45 -13.92
N ASP A 314 -17.09 8.44 -14.21
CA ASP A 314 -16.73 9.80 -14.68
C ASP A 314 -16.74 10.85 -13.56
N ARG A 315 -16.91 10.42 -12.29
CA ARG A 315 -17.03 11.33 -11.13
C ARG A 315 -15.74 12.06 -10.76
N PHE A 316 -14.58 11.53 -11.17
CA PHE A 316 -13.29 12.16 -10.88
C PHE A 316 -12.97 13.27 -11.89
N ARG A 317 -12.39 14.35 -11.41
CA ARG A 317 -11.93 15.51 -12.19
C ARG A 317 -10.43 15.52 -12.41
N ALA A 318 -9.69 14.68 -11.68
CA ALA A 318 -8.25 14.51 -11.80
C ALA A 318 -7.84 13.13 -11.28
N ALA A 319 -6.95 12.44 -11.98
CA ALA A 319 -6.38 11.18 -11.52
C ALA A 319 -4.85 11.19 -11.68
N PHE A 320 -4.14 10.94 -10.58
CA PHE A 320 -2.69 10.76 -10.57
C PHE A 320 -2.38 9.27 -10.60
N VAL A 321 -1.69 8.81 -11.65
CA VAL A 321 -1.31 7.42 -11.89
C VAL A 321 0.21 7.29 -11.79
N GLY A 322 0.71 6.93 -10.61
CA GLY A 322 2.14 6.74 -10.38
C GLY A 322 2.55 5.27 -10.54
N ALA A 323 3.49 4.96 -11.41
CA ALA A 323 4.02 3.61 -11.68
C ALA A 323 2.94 2.52 -11.71
N GLY A 324 1.77 2.84 -12.32
CA GLY A 324 0.59 1.99 -12.32
C GLY A 324 0.59 0.98 -13.45
N ILE A 325 0.05 -0.22 -13.17
CA ILE A 325 -0.18 -1.25 -14.18
C ILE A 325 -1.38 -0.82 -15.04
N SER A 326 -1.22 -0.83 -16.36
CA SER A 326 -2.29 -0.55 -17.33
C SER A 326 -2.72 -1.79 -18.12
N ASP A 327 -1.82 -2.76 -18.29
CA ASP A 327 -2.00 -4.00 -19.07
C ASP A 327 -1.44 -5.19 -18.26
N TRP A 328 -2.30 -6.00 -17.66
CA TRP A 328 -1.89 -7.14 -16.83
C TRP A 328 -1.14 -8.22 -17.62
N PRO A 329 -1.58 -8.66 -18.81
CA PRO A 329 -0.80 -9.60 -19.63
C PRO A 329 0.64 -9.14 -19.89
N LYS A 330 0.86 -7.85 -20.18
CA LYS A 330 2.20 -7.31 -20.36
C LYS A 330 2.97 -7.18 -19.05
N GLN A 331 2.31 -6.83 -17.95
CA GLN A 331 2.92 -6.81 -16.63
C GLN A 331 3.48 -8.18 -16.26
N ILE A 332 2.70 -9.25 -16.46
CA ILE A 332 3.12 -10.64 -16.22
C ILE A 332 4.31 -11.02 -17.08
N ALA A 333 4.32 -10.59 -18.34
CA ALA A 333 5.36 -10.96 -19.29
C ALA A 333 6.68 -10.20 -19.09
N HIS A 334 6.63 -8.96 -18.62
CA HIS A 334 7.78 -8.04 -18.63
C HIS A 334 8.16 -7.52 -17.24
N GLY A 335 7.28 -7.61 -16.24
CA GLY A 335 7.58 -7.26 -14.85
C GLY A 335 8.44 -8.32 -14.16
N GLU A 336 9.12 -7.94 -13.09
CA GLU A 336 10.03 -8.83 -12.35
C GLU A 336 9.34 -9.87 -11.44
N CYS A 337 8.01 -9.74 -11.24
CA CYS A 337 7.20 -10.60 -10.38
C CYS A 337 6.03 -11.25 -11.16
N GLY A 338 6.25 -11.69 -12.40
CA GLY A 338 5.19 -12.14 -13.31
C GLY A 338 4.32 -13.26 -12.78
N ALA A 339 4.89 -14.26 -12.09
CA ALA A 339 4.12 -15.35 -11.50
C ALA A 339 3.24 -14.91 -10.33
N PHE A 340 3.73 -13.99 -9.52
CA PHE A 340 2.95 -13.38 -8.44
C PHE A 340 1.81 -12.52 -9.00
N GLU A 341 2.09 -11.71 -10.02
CA GLU A 341 1.13 -10.86 -10.71
C GLU A 341 0.03 -11.68 -11.41
N ALA A 342 0.38 -12.80 -12.05
CA ALA A 342 -0.57 -13.70 -12.70
C ALA A 342 -1.63 -14.25 -11.75
N ALA A 343 -1.27 -14.40 -10.49
CA ALA A 343 -2.18 -14.90 -9.48
C ALA A 343 -3.13 -13.82 -8.92
N LEU A 344 -2.87 -12.53 -9.18
CA LEU A 344 -3.81 -11.43 -8.88
C LEU A 344 -4.87 -11.28 -9.98
N GLY A 345 -4.44 -11.38 -11.25
CA GLY A 345 -5.35 -11.30 -12.40
C GLY A 345 -4.56 -11.28 -13.71
N ASP A 346 -4.80 -12.26 -14.56
CA ASP A 346 -4.01 -12.53 -15.76
C ASP A 346 -4.68 -12.09 -17.07
N SER A 347 -5.87 -11.50 -17.01
CA SER A 347 -6.67 -11.22 -18.20
C SER A 347 -6.72 -9.74 -18.57
N ALA A 348 -6.99 -9.48 -19.85
CA ALA A 348 -7.27 -8.14 -20.35
C ALA A 348 -8.50 -7.49 -19.69
N GLU A 349 -9.42 -8.31 -19.12
CA GLU A 349 -10.61 -7.82 -18.42
C GLU A 349 -10.29 -7.08 -17.12
N HIS A 350 -9.11 -7.32 -16.54
CA HIS A 350 -8.61 -6.62 -15.36
C HIS A 350 -7.74 -5.40 -15.73
N SER A 351 -7.47 -5.18 -17.01
CA SER A 351 -6.53 -4.16 -17.50
C SER A 351 -7.23 -2.83 -17.80
N PRO A 352 -6.79 -1.70 -17.19
CA PRO A 352 -7.31 -0.37 -17.51
C PRO A 352 -7.24 -0.03 -18.99
N ILE A 353 -6.19 -0.46 -19.70
CA ILE A 353 -6.01 -0.19 -21.14
C ILE A 353 -7.15 -0.71 -22.00
N THR A 354 -7.75 -1.84 -21.61
CA THR A 354 -8.91 -2.42 -22.32
C THR A 354 -10.12 -1.49 -22.38
N PHE A 355 -10.21 -0.59 -21.42
CA PHE A 355 -11.33 0.35 -21.26
C PHE A 355 -10.88 1.81 -21.35
N ALA A 356 -9.72 2.07 -21.94
CA ALA A 356 -9.14 3.41 -22.01
C ALA A 356 -10.03 4.42 -22.78
N ASP A 357 -10.84 3.94 -23.72
CA ASP A 357 -11.84 4.73 -24.46
C ASP A 357 -12.95 5.32 -23.56
N ARG A 358 -13.14 4.78 -22.35
CA ARG A 358 -14.12 5.28 -21.37
C ARG A 358 -13.54 6.39 -20.49
N ILE A 359 -12.23 6.58 -20.50
CA ILE A 359 -11.58 7.55 -19.61
C ILE A 359 -11.83 8.96 -20.15
N THR A 360 -12.59 9.74 -19.37
CA THR A 360 -12.84 11.17 -19.63
C THR A 360 -12.10 12.07 -18.64
N THR A 361 -11.62 11.49 -17.55
CA THR A 361 -10.86 12.18 -16.48
C THR A 361 -9.45 12.52 -16.97
N PRO A 362 -8.96 13.76 -16.80
CA PRO A 362 -7.56 14.10 -17.03
C PRO A 362 -6.62 13.24 -16.17
N LEU A 363 -5.52 12.75 -16.77
CA LEU A 363 -4.52 11.92 -16.08
C LEU A 363 -3.17 12.65 -15.98
N LEU A 364 -2.54 12.59 -14.80
CA LEU A 364 -1.11 12.82 -14.63
C LEU A 364 -0.45 11.47 -14.38
N ILE A 365 0.27 10.96 -15.37
CA ILE A 365 0.95 9.68 -15.34
C ILE A 365 2.42 9.92 -15.03
N VAL A 366 2.96 9.27 -14.00
CA VAL A 366 4.35 9.47 -13.55
C VAL A 366 5.05 8.13 -13.41
N HIS A 367 6.28 8.00 -13.97
CA HIS A 367 7.01 6.73 -13.95
C HIS A 367 8.52 6.93 -13.87
N GLY A 368 9.24 5.94 -13.32
CA GLY A 368 10.69 5.84 -13.42
C GLY A 368 11.11 5.10 -14.70
N ALA A 369 12.07 5.63 -15.46
CA ALA A 369 12.49 5.01 -16.72
C ALA A 369 13.20 3.65 -16.56
N ALA A 370 13.76 3.38 -15.37
CA ALA A 370 14.46 2.14 -15.04
C ALA A 370 13.64 1.24 -14.08
N ASP A 371 12.32 1.39 -14.08
CA ASP A 371 11.42 0.57 -13.28
C ASP A 371 11.35 -0.85 -13.87
N THR A 372 11.80 -1.84 -13.11
CA THR A 372 11.77 -3.26 -13.46
C THR A 372 10.59 -3.99 -12.83
N ASN A 373 10.03 -3.43 -11.76
CA ASN A 373 8.85 -3.99 -11.09
C ASN A 373 7.60 -3.77 -11.95
N VAL A 374 7.32 -2.51 -12.28
CA VAL A 374 6.28 -2.13 -13.25
C VAL A 374 6.98 -1.43 -14.42
N PRO A 375 7.20 -2.11 -15.56
CA PRO A 375 7.94 -1.51 -16.68
C PRO A 375 7.30 -0.22 -17.18
N VAL A 376 8.13 0.76 -17.55
CA VAL A 376 7.69 2.10 -18.03
C VAL A 376 6.74 2.01 -19.23
N GLU A 377 6.80 0.92 -19.99
CA GLU A 377 5.85 0.60 -21.08
C GLU A 377 4.39 0.70 -20.61
N GLN A 378 4.08 0.36 -19.37
CA GLN A 378 2.73 0.46 -18.81
C GLN A 378 2.20 1.90 -18.84
N ALA A 379 3.04 2.86 -18.48
CA ALA A 379 2.70 4.28 -18.51
C ALA A 379 2.60 4.82 -19.95
N GLU A 380 3.50 4.40 -20.83
CA GLU A 380 3.51 4.79 -22.24
C GLU A 380 2.26 4.31 -22.98
N LEU A 381 1.83 3.06 -22.72
CA LEU A 381 0.61 2.49 -23.29
C LEU A 381 -0.65 3.27 -22.86
N LEU A 382 -0.77 3.54 -21.56
CA LEU A 382 -1.92 4.29 -21.04
C LEU A 382 -1.95 5.72 -21.61
N HIS A 383 -0.79 6.38 -21.66
CA HIS A 383 -0.68 7.73 -22.23
C HIS A 383 -1.05 7.76 -23.71
N ALA A 384 -0.60 6.79 -24.50
CA ALA A 384 -0.92 6.70 -25.92
C ALA A 384 -2.43 6.47 -26.18
N ALA A 385 -3.13 5.82 -25.24
CA ALA A 385 -4.55 5.52 -25.35
C ALA A 385 -5.48 6.63 -24.83
N VAL A 386 -5.00 7.52 -23.95
CA VAL A 386 -5.82 8.55 -23.28
C VAL A 386 -5.38 9.95 -23.71
N ALA A 387 -6.21 10.60 -24.54
CA ALA A 387 -5.88 11.88 -25.19
C ALA A 387 -5.62 13.04 -24.19
N HIS A 388 -6.23 13.03 -23.01
CA HIS A 388 -6.09 14.06 -21.96
C HIS A 388 -5.21 13.58 -20.79
N SER A 389 -4.08 13.01 -21.14
CA SER A 389 -3.07 12.60 -20.18
C SER A 389 -1.76 13.38 -20.38
N GLU A 390 -1.08 13.66 -19.29
CA GLU A 390 0.30 14.12 -19.24
C GLU A 390 1.17 12.95 -18.75
N LEU A 391 2.25 12.62 -19.47
CA LEU A 391 3.21 11.60 -19.08
C LEU A 391 4.51 12.26 -18.63
N VAL A 392 4.99 11.89 -17.45
CA VAL A 392 6.27 12.30 -16.89
C VAL A 392 7.10 11.06 -16.60
N VAL A 393 8.21 10.90 -17.31
CA VAL A 393 9.17 9.80 -17.11
C VAL A 393 10.47 10.35 -16.57
N TYR A 394 10.92 9.85 -15.41
CA TYR A 394 12.17 10.27 -14.77
C TYR A 394 13.32 9.35 -15.16
N PRO A 395 14.31 9.85 -15.92
CA PRO A 395 15.48 9.07 -16.31
C PRO A 395 16.29 8.60 -15.09
N GLY A 396 16.67 7.30 -15.08
CA GLY A 396 17.50 6.70 -14.03
C GLY A 396 16.78 6.43 -12.71
N GLU A 397 15.47 6.70 -12.63
CA GLU A 397 14.64 6.28 -11.49
C GLU A 397 14.01 4.91 -11.75
N GLY A 398 13.91 4.10 -10.68
CA GLY A 398 13.22 2.81 -10.69
C GLY A 398 11.78 2.92 -10.21
N HIS A 399 11.29 1.85 -9.54
CA HIS A 399 9.92 1.80 -9.01
C HIS A 399 9.63 2.85 -7.92
N ALA A 400 10.65 3.37 -7.26
CA ALA A 400 10.55 4.51 -6.36
C ALA A 400 11.38 5.68 -6.90
N ILE A 401 10.84 6.89 -6.84
CA ILE A 401 11.60 8.10 -7.15
C ILE A 401 12.53 8.40 -5.98
N THR A 402 13.82 8.41 -6.22
CA THR A 402 14.85 8.50 -5.18
C THR A 402 15.58 9.84 -5.20
N GLN A 403 15.82 10.41 -6.37
CA GLN A 403 16.54 11.66 -6.52
C GLN A 403 15.70 12.83 -6.02
N ARG A 404 16.29 13.64 -5.13
CA ARG A 404 15.63 14.78 -4.49
C ARG A 404 14.99 15.75 -5.49
N ALA A 405 15.68 16.06 -6.57
CA ALA A 405 15.19 16.98 -7.61
C ALA A 405 13.92 16.43 -8.28
N ASN A 406 13.89 15.13 -8.59
CA ASN A 406 12.75 14.47 -9.22
C ASN A 406 11.54 14.41 -8.28
N LYS A 407 11.76 14.21 -6.97
CA LYS A 407 10.67 14.26 -5.97
C LYS A 407 10.04 15.65 -5.89
N ILE A 408 10.85 16.71 -5.91
CA ILE A 408 10.35 18.10 -5.88
C ILE A 408 9.59 18.41 -7.17
N ASP A 409 10.10 18.02 -8.34
CA ASP A 409 9.39 18.23 -9.62
C ASP A 409 8.06 17.46 -9.66
N LEU A 410 8.05 16.20 -9.18
CA LEU A 410 6.83 15.39 -9.05
C LEU A 410 5.76 16.09 -8.20
N LEU A 411 6.15 16.56 -7.02
CA LEU A 411 5.23 17.25 -6.09
C LEU A 411 4.72 18.56 -6.69
N ASP A 412 5.57 19.34 -7.35
CA ASP A 412 5.17 20.59 -8.02
C ASP A 412 4.18 20.34 -9.17
N ARG A 413 4.42 19.29 -9.98
CA ARG A 413 3.47 18.88 -11.04
C ARG A 413 2.14 18.43 -10.45
N ALA A 414 2.17 17.58 -9.44
CA ALA A 414 0.96 17.09 -8.76
C ALA A 414 0.17 18.24 -8.12
N ARG A 415 0.86 19.23 -7.53
CA ARG A 415 0.21 20.45 -6.98
C ARG A 415 -0.53 21.22 -8.06
N ARG A 416 0.13 21.53 -9.18
CA ARG A 416 -0.50 22.25 -10.30
C ARG A 416 -1.66 21.46 -10.89
N PHE A 417 -1.51 20.16 -11.01
CA PHE A 417 -2.54 19.26 -11.54
C PHE A 417 -3.79 19.24 -10.64
N PHE A 418 -3.63 19.00 -9.34
CA PHE A 418 -4.76 18.97 -8.42
C PHE A 418 -5.34 20.35 -8.13
N ALA A 419 -4.59 21.45 -8.30
CA ALA A 419 -5.12 22.80 -8.12
C ALA A 419 -6.35 23.09 -9.01
N THR A 420 -6.46 22.41 -10.15
CA THR A 420 -7.64 22.48 -11.03
C THR A 420 -8.96 22.14 -10.33
N LEU A 421 -8.92 21.31 -9.26
CA LEU A 421 -10.10 20.96 -8.46
C LEU A 421 -10.62 22.15 -7.61
N HIS A 422 -9.77 23.13 -7.28
CA HIS A 422 -10.22 24.34 -6.59
C HIS A 422 -10.96 25.32 -7.52
N ASP A 423 -10.61 25.30 -8.81
CA ASP A 423 -11.13 26.25 -9.80
C ASP A 423 -12.50 25.83 -10.36
N LEU A 424 -12.94 24.61 -10.08
CA LEU A 424 -14.25 24.14 -10.50
C LEU A 424 -15.34 24.93 -9.74
N ARG A 425 -15.88 25.96 -10.40
CA ARG A 425 -17.05 26.71 -9.89
C ARG A 425 -18.24 25.76 -9.88
N LYS A 426 -19.07 25.85 -8.82
CA LYS A 426 -20.37 25.15 -8.79
C LYS A 426 -21.11 25.45 -10.10
N PRO A 427 -21.58 24.45 -10.87
CA PRO A 427 -22.43 24.72 -12.00
C PRO A 427 -23.63 25.52 -11.51
N CYS A 428 -23.96 26.58 -12.21
CA CYS A 428 -25.15 27.36 -11.96
C CYS A 428 -26.32 26.38 -11.98
N ALA A 429 -27.08 26.30 -10.87
CA ALA A 429 -28.18 25.36 -10.74
C ALA A 429 -29.11 25.47 -11.95
N THR A 430 -29.15 24.48 -12.83
CA THR A 430 -30.17 24.32 -13.85
C THR A 430 -31.50 24.16 -13.13
N PRO A 431 -32.57 24.88 -13.53
CA PRO A 431 -33.87 24.77 -12.86
C PRO A 431 -34.34 23.32 -12.90
N ALA A 432 -34.73 22.81 -11.73
CA ALA A 432 -35.22 21.46 -11.52
C ALA A 432 -36.37 21.15 -12.52
N THR A 433 -36.15 20.19 -13.39
CA THR A 433 -37.22 19.47 -14.06
C THR A 433 -37.95 18.63 -13.02
N THR A 434 -39.25 18.83 -12.95
CA THR A 434 -40.19 18.18 -11.99
C THR A 434 -39.99 16.68 -11.95
N PRO A 435 -39.85 16.06 -10.77
CA PRO A 435 -39.69 14.62 -10.68
C PRO A 435 -40.97 13.89 -10.99
N GLN A 436 -40.90 12.91 -11.88
CA GLN A 436 -41.94 11.87 -11.96
C GLN A 436 -41.90 11.03 -10.68
N THR A 437 -43.08 10.91 -10.07
CA THR A 437 -43.31 10.10 -8.88
C THR A 437 -43.06 8.63 -9.15
N GLY A 438 -42.02 8.09 -8.53
CA GLY A 438 -41.69 6.66 -8.47
C GLY A 438 -41.17 6.33 -7.08
N ALA A 439 -41.86 5.41 -6.42
CA ALA A 439 -41.74 4.84 -5.09
C ALA A 439 -40.40 5.05 -4.33
N SER A 440 -40.48 5.75 -3.19
CA SER A 440 -39.42 5.94 -2.22
C SER A 440 -39.17 4.67 -1.41
N GLY A 441 -38.19 3.85 -1.79
CA GLY A 441 -37.52 2.95 -0.86
C GLY A 441 -36.57 3.78 0.00
N ARG A 442 -36.81 3.85 1.32
CA ARG A 442 -35.81 4.36 2.27
C ARG A 442 -34.60 3.44 2.21
N ILE A 443 -33.47 3.98 1.77
CA ILE A 443 -32.18 3.36 1.97
C ILE A 443 -31.81 3.68 3.43
N ASP A 444 -31.91 2.69 4.32
CA ASP A 444 -31.36 2.80 5.67
C ASP A 444 -29.86 2.88 5.55
N THR A 445 -29.30 4.07 5.77
CA THR A 445 -27.86 4.26 5.87
C THR A 445 -27.34 3.51 7.08
N PRO A 446 -26.36 2.59 6.94
CA PRO A 446 -25.81 1.86 8.06
C PRO A 446 -25.12 2.82 9.05
N PRO A 447 -25.08 2.47 10.35
CA PRO A 447 -24.46 3.34 11.34
C PRO A 447 -22.97 3.52 11.07
N VAL A 448 -22.56 4.77 10.91
CA VAL A 448 -21.16 5.18 10.78
C VAL A 448 -20.62 5.47 12.16
N SER A 449 -19.50 4.85 12.53
CA SER A 449 -18.78 5.22 13.75
C SER A 449 -17.53 6.04 13.39
N TRP A 450 -17.50 7.27 13.90
CA TRP A 450 -16.32 8.12 13.83
C TRP A 450 -15.55 7.99 15.14
N GLN A 451 -14.29 7.62 15.07
CA GLN A 451 -13.40 7.63 16.22
C GLN A 451 -12.30 8.65 15.99
N ARG A 452 -12.05 9.51 16.97
CA ARG A 452 -10.85 10.33 16.95
C ARG A 452 -9.66 9.43 17.12
N SER A 453 -8.60 9.66 16.36
CA SER A 453 -7.32 9.05 16.64
C SER A 453 -6.79 9.69 17.94
N ASP A 454 -6.57 8.89 18.97
CA ASP A 454 -5.96 9.36 20.23
C ASP A 454 -4.45 9.60 20.03
N THR A 455 -4.11 10.45 19.09
CA THR A 455 -2.74 10.95 18.92
C THR A 455 -2.65 12.34 19.50
N ASN A 456 -2.43 12.39 20.83
CA ASN A 456 -1.86 13.58 21.49
C ASN A 456 -0.36 13.65 21.25
#